data_68b20817476324d3710818974e6c85a4
#
_entry.id   68b20817476324d3710818974e6c85a4
#
_cell.length_a   1.000
_cell.length_b   1.000
_cell.length_c   1.000
_cell.angle_alpha   90.00
_cell.angle_beta   90.00
_cell.angle_gamma   90.00
#
_symmetry.space_group_name_H-M   'P 1'
#
loop_
_entity.id
_entity.type
_entity.pdbx_description
1 polymer ?
#
loop_
_entity_poly.entity_id
_entity_poly.type
_entity_poly.pdbx_seq_one_letter_code
_entity_poly.pdbx_strand_id
1 'polypeptide(L)'
;ETPTIQDKQNHKVFFESLQHVIPCPNCKKHYKQNLIKFPIQLDSKNDFIQWLVNIHNEVNKKNKKRIWSVKEVKKKYKKMYDKTDYTNYYLLILFIICILFYFYYN
;
A
#
# COMPACT_ATOMS: atom_id res chain seq x y z
N GLU A 1 15.41 0.28 -7.87
CA GLU A 1 16.11 1.19 -6.95
C GLU A 1 16.50 0.42 -5.69
N THR A 2 17.76 0.52 -5.32
CA THR A 2 18.28 -0.05 -4.07
C THR A 2 18.05 0.97 -2.96
N PRO A 3 17.41 0.59 -1.83
CA PRO A 3 17.17 1.52 -0.73
C PRO A 3 18.48 1.90 -0.05
N THR A 4 18.59 3.14 0.38
CA THR A 4 19.73 3.61 1.19
C THR A 4 19.69 3.00 2.59
N ILE A 5 20.80 3.08 3.32
CA ILE A 5 20.86 2.63 4.73
C ILE A 5 19.83 3.42 5.56
N GLN A 6 19.68 4.71 5.30
CA GLN A 6 18.72 5.56 6.02
C GLN A 6 17.27 5.16 5.70
N ASP A 7 16.97 4.82 4.43
CA ASP A 7 15.62 4.34 4.06
C ASP A 7 15.29 3.03 4.78
N LYS A 8 16.23 2.08 4.82
CA LYS A 8 16.06 0.83 5.56
C LYS A 8 15.81 1.08 7.04
N GLN A 9 16.59 1.96 7.67
CA GLN A 9 16.42 2.30 9.08
C GLN A 9 15.05 2.94 9.35
N ASN A 10 14.63 3.90 8.54
CA ASN A 10 13.35 4.58 8.70
C ASN A 10 12.17 3.61 8.55
N HIS A 11 12.19 2.75 7.54
CA HIS A 11 11.16 1.73 7.36
C HIS A 11 11.12 0.73 8.52
N LYS A 12 12.29 0.27 8.98
CA LYS A 12 12.39 -0.65 10.11
C LYS A 12 11.77 -0.06 11.36
N VAL A 13 12.18 1.14 11.74
CA VAL A 13 11.64 1.85 12.93
C VAL A 13 10.13 2.01 12.81
N PHE A 14 9.62 2.43 11.66
CA PHE A 14 8.18 2.59 11.44
C PHE A 14 7.42 1.29 11.65
N PHE A 15 7.78 0.22 10.96
CA PHE A 15 7.04 -1.04 11.04
C PHE A 15 7.20 -1.73 12.40
N GLU A 16 8.36 -1.66 13.03
CA GLU A 16 8.55 -2.20 14.37
C GLU A 16 7.76 -1.41 15.44
N SER A 17 7.59 -0.09 15.28
CA SER A 17 6.82 0.73 16.21
C SER A 17 5.32 0.40 16.24
N LEU A 18 4.76 -0.16 15.15
CA LEU A 18 3.35 -0.53 15.09
C LEU A 18 2.94 -1.52 16.19
N GLN A 19 3.86 -2.39 16.65
CA GLN A 19 3.60 -3.29 17.78
C GLN A 19 3.24 -2.57 19.08
N HIS A 20 3.52 -1.27 19.18
CA HIS A 20 3.24 -0.47 20.39
C HIS A 20 1.97 0.37 20.27
N VAL A 21 1.56 0.72 19.04
CA VAL A 21 0.46 1.67 18.79
C VAL A 21 -0.83 1.04 18.26
N ILE A 22 -0.81 -0.24 17.84
CA ILE A 22 -2.03 -0.95 17.43
C ILE A 22 -3.03 -0.98 18.61
N PRO A 23 -4.25 -0.41 18.44
CA PRO A 23 -5.18 -0.24 19.56
C PRO A 23 -5.78 -1.56 20.09
N CYS A 24 -5.90 -2.59 19.24
CA CYS A 24 -6.45 -3.90 19.62
C CYS A 24 -5.39 -4.74 20.36
N PRO A 25 -5.53 -5.09 21.65
CA PRO A 25 -4.52 -5.83 22.40
C PRO A 25 -4.15 -7.19 21.77
N ASN A 26 -5.12 -7.93 21.28
CA ASN A 26 -4.90 -9.21 20.60
C ASN A 26 -4.18 -9.02 19.25
N CYS A 27 -4.54 -7.99 18.50
CA CYS A 27 -3.88 -7.67 17.23
C CYS A 27 -2.42 -7.25 17.46
N LYS A 28 -2.15 -6.45 18.48
CA LYS A 28 -0.81 -6.05 18.93
C LYS A 28 0.05 -7.27 19.28
N LYS A 29 -0.45 -8.19 20.08
CA LYS A 29 0.23 -9.44 20.44
C LYS A 29 0.58 -10.26 19.20
N HIS A 30 -0.39 -10.43 18.28
CA HIS A 30 -0.16 -11.20 17.06
C HIS A 30 0.82 -10.51 16.11
N TYR A 31 0.74 -9.19 15.97
CA TYR A 31 1.69 -8.45 15.16
C TYR A 31 3.13 -8.62 15.68
N LYS A 32 3.33 -8.51 17.00
CA LYS A 32 4.63 -8.78 17.64
C LYS A 32 5.15 -10.20 17.35
N GLN A 33 4.29 -11.20 17.45
CA GLN A 33 4.65 -12.59 17.11
C GLN A 33 5.01 -12.74 15.62
N ASN A 34 4.27 -12.06 14.74
CA ASN A 34 4.55 -12.08 13.30
C ASN A 34 5.87 -11.40 12.95
N LEU A 35 6.24 -10.31 13.63
CA LEU A 35 7.56 -9.68 13.45
C LEU A 35 8.73 -10.61 13.84
N ILE A 36 8.54 -11.41 14.88
CA ILE A 36 9.55 -12.40 15.29
C ILE A 36 9.64 -13.54 14.26
N LYS A 37 8.49 -14.05 13.80
CA LYS A 37 8.40 -15.13 12.82
C LYS A 37 8.87 -14.72 11.43
N PHE A 38 8.60 -13.48 11.04
CA PHE A 38 8.93 -12.89 9.75
C PHE A 38 9.64 -11.54 9.96
N PRO A 39 10.95 -11.55 10.26
CA PRO A 39 11.72 -10.32 10.37
C PRO A 39 11.62 -9.49 9.08
N ILE A 40 11.55 -8.18 9.23
CA ILE A 40 11.41 -7.26 8.10
C ILE A 40 12.57 -7.41 7.11
N GLN A 41 12.25 -7.51 5.82
CA GLN A 41 13.20 -7.64 4.71
C GLN A 41 13.22 -6.34 3.92
N LEU A 42 14.37 -5.68 3.86
CA LEU A 42 14.55 -4.33 3.27
C LEU A 42 15.71 -4.26 2.27
N ASP A 43 16.23 -5.40 1.78
CA ASP A 43 17.37 -5.40 0.87
C ASP A 43 17.00 -4.92 -0.52
N SER A 44 15.77 -5.19 -0.94
CA SER A 44 15.22 -4.64 -2.18
C SER A 44 13.74 -4.28 -2.02
N LYS A 45 13.21 -3.50 -2.97
CA LYS A 45 11.77 -3.23 -3.06
C LYS A 45 10.94 -4.51 -3.14
N ASN A 46 11.44 -5.55 -3.83
CA ASN A 46 10.73 -6.81 -3.96
C ASN A 46 10.70 -7.58 -2.64
N ASP A 47 11.80 -7.60 -1.88
CA ASP A 47 11.86 -8.24 -0.56
C ASP A 47 10.88 -7.57 0.40
N PHE A 48 10.85 -6.24 0.39
CA PHE A 48 9.91 -5.49 1.22
C PHE A 48 8.44 -5.75 0.85
N ILE A 49 8.10 -5.79 -0.44
CA ILE A 49 6.74 -6.13 -0.89
C ILE A 49 6.39 -7.57 -0.49
N GLN A 50 7.32 -8.52 -0.65
CA GLN A 50 7.11 -9.90 -0.25
C GLN A 50 6.87 -10.00 1.26
N TRP A 51 7.67 -9.30 2.06
CA TRP A 51 7.48 -9.25 3.51
C TRP A 51 6.10 -8.68 3.89
N LEU A 52 5.68 -7.55 3.29
CA LEU A 52 4.36 -6.96 3.53
C LEU A 52 3.22 -7.94 3.22
N VAL A 53 3.32 -8.66 2.08
CA VAL A 53 2.31 -9.67 1.70
C VAL A 53 2.29 -10.82 2.70
N ASN A 54 3.45 -11.28 3.16
CA ASN A 54 3.53 -12.36 4.15
C ASN A 54 2.87 -11.97 5.48
N ILE A 55 3.17 -10.78 6.01
CA ILE A 55 2.57 -10.27 7.25
C ILE A 55 1.04 -10.15 7.12
N HIS A 56 0.54 -9.60 6.01
CA HIS A 56 -0.90 -9.52 5.76
C HIS A 56 -1.56 -10.90 5.64
N ASN A 57 -0.88 -11.84 5.01
CA ASN A 57 -1.40 -13.20 4.86
C ASN A 57 -1.48 -13.94 6.19
N GLU A 58 -0.59 -13.70 7.15
CA GLU A 58 -0.72 -14.28 8.50
C GLU A 58 -1.98 -13.76 9.21
N VAL A 59 -2.30 -12.47 9.05
CA VAL A 59 -3.57 -11.90 9.54
C VAL A 59 -4.77 -12.51 8.81
N ASN A 60 -4.68 -12.67 7.48
CA ASN A 60 -5.74 -13.26 6.67
C ASN A 60 -6.00 -14.73 7.07
N LYS A 61 -4.97 -15.53 7.26
CA LYS A 61 -5.09 -16.92 7.76
C LYS A 61 -5.87 -16.98 9.06
N LYS A 62 -5.48 -16.14 10.01
CA LYS A 62 -6.15 -16.08 11.31
C LYS A 62 -7.62 -15.71 11.21
N ASN A 63 -7.94 -14.77 10.32
CA ASN A 63 -9.29 -14.29 10.10
C ASN A 63 -10.07 -15.15 9.06
N LYS A 64 -9.53 -16.31 8.67
CA LYS A 64 -10.10 -17.21 7.66
C LYS A 64 -10.42 -16.49 6.34
N LYS A 65 -9.59 -15.50 5.97
CA LYS A 65 -9.68 -14.75 4.72
C LYS A 65 -8.77 -15.33 3.64
N ARG A 66 -9.01 -14.93 2.40
CA ARG A 66 -8.22 -15.34 1.25
C ARG A 66 -6.74 -14.95 1.43
N ILE A 67 -5.85 -15.85 1.03
CA ILE A 67 -4.42 -15.65 0.92
C ILE A 67 -4.09 -15.09 -0.46
N TRP A 68 -3.22 -14.11 -0.52
CA TRP A 68 -2.84 -13.43 -1.75
C TRP A 68 -1.38 -13.70 -2.11
N SER A 69 -1.10 -13.93 -3.39
CA SER A 69 0.26 -13.92 -3.92
C SER A 69 0.74 -12.48 -4.18
N VAL A 70 2.05 -12.26 -4.19
CA VAL A 70 2.64 -10.96 -4.56
C VAL A 70 2.18 -10.49 -5.94
N LYS A 71 2.08 -11.43 -6.91
CA LYS A 71 1.61 -11.12 -8.28
C LYS A 71 0.18 -10.57 -8.29
N GLU A 72 -0.72 -11.17 -7.53
CA GLU A 72 -2.12 -10.73 -7.42
C GLU A 72 -2.21 -9.36 -6.75
N VAL A 73 -1.45 -9.16 -5.65
CA VAL A 73 -1.40 -7.87 -4.95
C VAL A 73 -0.89 -6.78 -5.89
N LYS A 74 0.24 -6.97 -6.58
CA LYS A 74 0.77 -6.00 -7.55
C LYS A 74 -0.25 -5.68 -8.65
N LYS A 75 -0.93 -6.70 -9.20
CA LYS A 75 -1.96 -6.51 -10.24
C LYS A 75 -3.14 -5.69 -9.72
N LYS A 76 -3.59 -5.96 -8.49
CA LYS A 76 -4.70 -5.23 -7.86
C LYS A 76 -4.35 -3.75 -7.66
N TYR A 77 -3.18 -3.45 -7.08
CA TYR A 77 -2.73 -2.07 -6.87
C TYR A 77 -2.55 -1.32 -8.19
N LYS A 78 -1.91 -1.93 -9.19
CA LYS A 78 -1.78 -1.33 -10.52
C LYS A 78 -3.15 -0.92 -11.08
N LYS A 79 -4.14 -1.82 -11.02
CA LYS A 79 -5.51 -1.51 -11.50
C LYS A 79 -6.18 -0.37 -10.71
N MET A 80 -5.86 -0.20 -9.42
CA MET A 80 -6.39 0.90 -8.61
C MET A 80 -5.76 2.23 -9.02
N TYR A 81 -4.45 2.28 -9.26
CA TYR A 81 -3.75 3.49 -9.74
C TYR A 81 -4.17 3.88 -11.16
N ASP A 82 -4.26 2.92 -12.07
CA ASP A 82 -4.67 3.17 -13.46
C ASP A 82 -6.12 3.73 -13.56
N LYS A 83 -6.98 3.47 -12.57
CA LYS A 83 -8.35 4.02 -12.52
C LYS A 83 -8.43 5.49 -12.05
N THR A 84 -7.44 5.96 -11.33
CA THR A 84 -7.50 7.27 -10.66
C THR A 84 -7.17 8.43 -11.60
N ASP A 85 -6.55 8.15 -12.75
CA ASP A 85 -5.95 9.18 -13.62
C ASP A 85 -6.95 9.86 -14.58
N TYR A 86 -8.04 9.17 -14.95
CA TYR A 86 -8.97 9.68 -15.97
C TYR A 86 -10.02 10.68 -15.46
N THR A 87 -10.40 10.64 -14.19
CA THR A 87 -11.48 11.49 -13.65
C THR A 87 -11.09 12.97 -13.69
N ASN A 88 -9.87 13.30 -13.32
CA ASN A 88 -9.35 14.69 -13.37
C ASN A 88 -9.21 15.20 -14.81
N TYR A 89 -8.87 14.32 -15.75
CA TYR A 89 -8.77 14.65 -17.17
C TYR A 89 -10.15 14.97 -17.78
N TYR A 90 -11.18 14.18 -17.48
CA TYR A 90 -12.55 14.46 -17.94
C TYR A 90 -13.11 15.75 -17.34
N LEU A 91 -12.85 16.06 -16.08
CA LEU A 91 -13.25 17.31 -15.46
C LEU A 91 -12.58 18.53 -16.11
N LEU A 92 -11.30 18.42 -16.45
CA LEU A 92 -10.58 19.47 -17.16
C LEU A 92 -11.16 19.71 -18.56
N ILE A 93 -11.45 18.65 -19.32
CA ILE A 93 -12.08 18.75 -20.64
C ILE A 93 -13.45 19.39 -20.54
N LEU A 94 -14.28 18.98 -19.58
CA LEU A 94 -15.59 19.56 -19.37
C LEU A 94 -15.50 21.07 -19.06
N PHE A 95 -14.56 21.46 -18.22
CA PHE A 95 -14.30 22.86 -17.89
C PHE A 95 -13.89 23.69 -19.12
N ILE A 96 -13.00 23.17 -19.97
CA ILE A 96 -12.59 23.81 -21.22
C ILE A 96 -13.78 23.98 -22.17
N ILE A 97 -14.61 22.95 -22.32
CA ILE A 97 -15.82 23.01 -23.15
C ILE A 97 -16.78 24.09 -22.64
N CYS A 98 -17.01 24.18 -21.32
CA CYS A 98 -17.86 25.22 -20.75
C CYS A 98 -17.33 26.65 -21.01
N ILE A 99 -16.01 26.87 -20.94
CA ILE A 99 -15.38 28.15 -21.28
C ILE A 99 -15.58 28.49 -22.76
N LEU A 100 -15.36 27.52 -23.67
CA LEU A 100 -15.55 27.74 -25.11
C LEU A 100 -17.02 28.07 -25.46
N PHE A 101 -17.97 27.38 -24.82
CA PHE A 101 -19.41 27.70 -24.95
C PHE A 101 -19.74 29.11 -24.44
N TYR A 102 -19.18 29.49 -23.29
CA TYR A 102 -19.38 30.83 -22.76
C TYR A 102 -18.91 31.93 -23.73
N PHE A 103 -17.70 31.78 -24.31
CA PHE A 103 -17.17 32.74 -25.29
C PHE A 103 -17.86 32.72 -26.64
N TYR A 104 -18.49 31.62 -27.03
CA TYR A 104 -19.23 31.49 -28.26
C TYR A 104 -20.60 32.19 -28.18
N TYR A 105 -21.25 32.21 -27.03
CA TYR A 105 -22.59 32.77 -26.84
C TYR A 105 -22.61 34.21 -26.27
N ASN A 106 -21.47 34.76 -25.86
CA ASN A 106 -21.31 36.15 -25.43
C ASN A 106 -20.46 36.97 -26.40
#